data_62f0949f6bb306eb42a49119cd96e05a
#
_entry.id   62f0949f6bb306eb42a49119cd96e05a
#
_cell.length_a   1.000
_cell.length_b   1.000
_cell.length_c   1.000
_cell.angle_alpha   90.00
_cell.angle_beta   90.00
_cell.angle_gamma   90.00
#
_symmetry.space_group_name_H-M   'P 1'
#
loop_
_entity.id
_entity.type
_entity.pdbx_description
1 polymer ?
#
loop_
_entity_poly.entity_id
_entity_poly.type
_entity_poly.pdbx_seq_one_letter_code
_entity_poly.pdbx_strand_id
1 'polypeptide(L)'
;HTRCLSDWSSDVCSSDLPFLEANKAELKADFALVCDTGMWDPNTPAITTSLRGLVYDEVKIKAANRDLHSGVFGGGAQNPIRVLTRILGGLHDDNGHITIPGFYDGVKDLPPDILAQWKQLNLTPESFLKPIGLSVPAGEKDRLLIEQVSSRPTCDINGIVGGYTGEGSKTVIAAEASAKVSFRLVEGQDPEKIRKAFRDYVTARLPADCKAEFIDHSGAPAIALDWNMKPLAAARRALTDEWGKEALLIGSGASIPIVADFKRTLGLDSVLIGFGLDDDNIHSPNEKYDLKSYHKGIRSWARILAAFADAK
;
A
#
# COMPACT_ATOMS: atom_id res chain seq x y z
N HIS A 1 28.89 -10.00 4.93
CA HIS A 1 28.22 -9.52 6.14
C HIS A 1 26.73 -9.80 6.01
N THR A 2 26.33 -10.97 6.52
CA THR A 2 24.93 -11.33 6.67
C THR A 2 24.36 -10.51 7.81
N ARG A 3 23.71 -9.39 7.53
CA ARG A 3 22.85 -8.74 8.51
C ARG A 3 21.44 -9.24 8.29
N CYS A 4 20.87 -9.71 9.38
CA CYS A 4 19.54 -10.19 9.61
C CYS A 4 18.50 -9.85 8.53
N LEU A 5 18.02 -10.93 7.91
CA LEU A 5 16.87 -10.94 7.00
C LEU A 5 15.51 -10.87 7.72
N SER A 6 15.45 -10.33 8.94
CA SER A 6 14.22 -10.29 9.73
C SER A 6 13.56 -8.91 9.83
N ASP A 7 14.15 -7.87 9.26
CA ASP A 7 13.61 -6.51 9.33
C ASP A 7 13.34 -5.95 7.93
N TRP A 8 12.29 -6.47 7.32
CA TRP A 8 11.67 -5.88 6.13
C TRP A 8 10.69 -4.76 6.52
N SER A 9 11.01 -4.01 7.58
CA SER A 9 10.26 -2.83 7.91
C SER A 9 10.66 -1.69 6.98
N SER A 10 9.72 -0.82 6.68
CA SER A 10 9.92 0.43 5.93
C SER A 10 10.97 1.38 6.54
N ASP A 11 11.63 0.99 7.62
CA ASP A 11 12.66 1.74 8.33
C ASP A 11 14.02 1.76 7.62
N VAL A 12 14.18 1.02 6.54
CA VAL A 12 15.42 1.03 5.73
C VAL A 12 15.74 2.42 5.21
N CYS A 13 14.74 3.28 5.05
CA CYS A 13 14.88 4.64 4.53
C CYS A 13 14.94 5.73 5.63
N SER A 14 15.08 5.39 6.90
CA SER A 14 15.08 6.37 8.00
C SER A 14 16.22 7.39 7.93
N SER A 15 17.33 7.09 7.24
CA SER A 15 18.46 7.99 7.01
C SER A 15 18.32 8.89 5.78
N ASP A 16 17.35 8.60 4.89
CA ASP A 16 17.28 9.27 3.58
C ASP A 16 16.76 10.70 3.72
N LEU A 17 15.75 10.93 4.55
CA LEU A 17 15.19 12.26 4.73
C LEU A 17 16.20 13.28 5.26
N PRO A 18 17.00 13.01 6.33
CA PRO A 18 18.07 13.90 6.75
C PRO A 18 19.13 14.14 5.66
N PHE A 19 19.44 13.12 4.85
CA PHE A 19 20.37 13.28 3.72
C PHE A 19 19.79 14.20 2.65
N LEU A 20 18.53 14.03 2.26
CA LEU A 20 17.86 14.89 1.28
C LEU A 20 17.82 16.35 1.73
N GLU A 21 17.50 16.58 3.00
CA GLU A 21 17.45 17.92 3.58
C GLU A 21 18.83 18.59 3.60
N ALA A 22 19.87 17.85 3.99
CA ALA A 22 21.24 18.36 4.06
C ALA A 22 21.84 18.67 2.68
N ASN A 23 21.45 17.92 1.64
CA ASN A 23 22.02 18.01 0.29
C ASN A 23 21.06 18.62 -0.74
N LYS A 24 20.01 19.30 -0.32
CA LYS A 24 18.96 19.84 -1.18
C LYS A 24 19.46 20.69 -2.35
N ALA A 25 20.52 21.47 -2.14
CA ALA A 25 21.10 22.32 -3.18
C ALA A 25 21.83 21.50 -4.27
N GLU A 26 22.53 20.44 -3.87
CA GLU A 26 23.27 19.55 -4.76
C GLU A 26 22.34 18.64 -5.55
N LEU A 27 21.23 18.19 -4.91
CA LEU A 27 20.24 17.30 -5.49
C LEU A 27 19.21 18.00 -6.39
N LYS A 28 19.41 19.27 -6.69
CA LYS A 28 18.52 20.04 -7.57
C LYS A 28 18.51 19.46 -8.98
N ALA A 29 17.32 19.04 -9.45
CA ALA A 29 17.10 18.47 -10.76
C ALA A 29 15.74 18.90 -11.32
N ASP A 30 15.42 18.55 -12.58
CA ASP A 30 14.11 18.80 -13.17
C ASP A 30 13.07 17.78 -12.69
N PHE A 31 13.47 16.52 -12.50
CA PHE A 31 12.69 15.41 -11.94
C PHE A 31 13.60 14.25 -11.53
N ALA A 32 13.05 13.31 -10.75
CA ALA A 32 13.74 12.09 -10.36
C ALA A 32 13.34 10.90 -11.26
N LEU A 33 14.27 9.97 -11.48
CA LEU A 33 14.02 8.71 -12.17
C LEU A 33 14.11 7.57 -11.15
N VAL A 34 13.03 6.80 -11.02
CA VAL A 34 12.94 5.70 -10.08
C VAL A 34 12.70 4.40 -10.85
N CYS A 35 13.61 3.44 -10.71
CA CYS A 35 13.62 2.19 -11.48
C CYS A 35 12.97 1.01 -10.74
N ASP A 36 12.37 1.25 -9.59
CA ASP A 36 11.84 0.23 -8.67
C ASP A 36 10.34 -0.01 -8.88
N THR A 37 9.98 -0.33 -10.13
CA THR A 37 8.61 -0.71 -10.52
C THR A 37 8.62 -1.84 -11.53
N GLY A 38 7.44 -2.30 -11.97
CA GLY A 38 7.30 -3.43 -12.87
C GLY A 38 6.68 -3.07 -14.23
N MET A 39 6.71 -4.06 -15.09
CA MET A 39 5.98 -4.09 -16.36
C MET A 39 4.56 -4.59 -16.14
N TRP A 40 3.68 -4.40 -17.11
CA TRP A 40 2.34 -4.98 -17.08
C TRP A 40 2.37 -6.51 -17.32
N ASP A 41 3.16 -6.94 -18.27
CA ASP A 41 3.43 -8.34 -18.59
C ASP A 41 4.84 -8.46 -19.22
N PRO A 42 5.38 -9.68 -19.46
CA PRO A 42 6.74 -9.87 -20.00
C PRO A 42 7.02 -9.19 -21.35
N ASN A 43 6.02 -8.63 -22.00
CA ASN A 43 6.16 -7.99 -23.33
C ASN A 43 5.62 -6.55 -23.36
N THR A 44 4.89 -6.11 -22.36
CA THR A 44 4.19 -4.83 -22.34
C THR A 44 4.78 -3.93 -21.26
N PRO A 45 5.56 -2.89 -21.66
CA PRO A 45 6.15 -1.98 -20.69
C PRO A 45 5.08 -1.10 -20.04
N ALA A 46 5.36 -0.67 -18.82
CA ALA A 46 4.47 0.23 -18.10
C ALA A 46 5.23 1.38 -17.45
N ILE A 47 4.53 2.47 -17.23
CA ILE A 47 4.95 3.59 -16.41
C ILE A 47 3.99 3.66 -15.24
N THR A 48 4.54 3.60 -14.03
CA THR A 48 3.74 3.72 -12.81
C THR A 48 3.45 5.18 -12.56
N THR A 49 2.19 5.55 -12.60
CA THR A 49 1.73 6.94 -12.46
C THR A 49 1.18 7.26 -11.07
N SER A 50 0.96 6.24 -10.26
CA SER A 50 0.56 6.42 -8.87
C SER A 50 1.10 5.32 -7.97
N LEU A 51 1.42 5.69 -6.75
CA LEU A 51 1.78 4.81 -5.66
C LEU A 51 0.80 5.04 -4.51
N ARG A 52 0.33 3.96 -3.90
CA ARG A 52 -0.52 4.11 -2.72
C ARG A 52 0.32 4.56 -1.52
N GLY A 53 -0.27 5.43 -0.71
CA GLY A 53 0.24 5.75 0.61
C GLY A 53 0.02 4.61 1.60
N LEU A 54 0.50 4.80 2.80
CA LEU A 54 0.44 3.79 3.85
C LEU A 54 0.18 4.45 5.20
N VAL A 55 -0.65 3.82 6.02
CA VAL A 55 -0.74 4.06 7.46
C VAL A 55 -0.73 2.72 8.16
N TYR A 56 0.16 2.56 9.12
CA TYR A 56 0.14 1.44 10.05
C TYR A 56 -0.23 1.94 11.45
N ASP A 57 -1.16 1.24 12.10
CA ASP A 57 -1.53 1.50 13.48
C ASP A 57 -1.75 0.19 14.24
N GLU A 58 -1.48 0.18 15.52
CA GLU A 58 -1.81 -0.94 16.40
C GLU A 58 -2.76 -0.45 17.47
N VAL A 59 -3.84 -1.19 17.68
CA VAL A 59 -4.81 -0.95 18.75
C VAL A 59 -4.75 -2.06 19.78
N LYS A 60 -4.65 -1.71 21.05
CA LYS A 60 -4.73 -2.62 22.19
C LYS A 60 -5.94 -2.26 23.02
N ILE A 61 -6.88 -3.21 23.14
CA ILE A 61 -8.06 -3.08 23.99
C ILE A 61 -7.75 -3.72 25.35
N LYS A 62 -7.89 -2.93 26.40
CA LYS A 62 -7.77 -3.37 27.79
C LYS A 62 -9.12 -3.33 28.49
N ALA A 63 -9.46 -4.37 29.27
CA ALA A 63 -10.67 -4.45 30.07
C ALA A 63 -10.33 -4.68 31.55
N ALA A 64 -10.26 -5.94 32.00
CA ALA A 64 -9.92 -6.25 33.38
C ALA A 64 -8.44 -5.97 33.70
N ASN A 65 -8.12 -5.86 35.00
CA ASN A 65 -6.75 -5.63 35.47
C ASN A 65 -5.86 -6.88 35.45
N ARG A 66 -6.42 -8.04 35.12
CA ARG A 66 -5.76 -9.35 35.02
C ARG A 66 -6.61 -10.30 34.21
N ASP A 67 -6.04 -11.43 33.81
CA ASP A 67 -6.78 -12.54 33.22
C ASP A 67 -7.79 -13.12 34.25
N LEU A 68 -8.96 -13.45 33.75
CA LEU A 68 -10.08 -13.91 34.57
C LEU A 68 -10.47 -15.35 34.21
N HIS A 69 -11.02 -16.10 35.19
CA HIS A 69 -11.61 -17.40 34.93
C HIS A 69 -12.96 -17.23 34.22
N SER A 70 -13.10 -17.76 33.00
CA SER A 70 -14.30 -17.57 32.18
C SER A 70 -15.57 -18.19 32.75
N GLY A 71 -15.44 -19.28 33.53
CA GLY A 71 -16.57 -19.91 34.24
C GLY A 71 -17.11 -19.07 35.39
N VAL A 72 -16.29 -18.16 35.96
CA VAL A 72 -16.70 -17.29 37.07
C VAL A 72 -17.17 -15.92 36.55
N PHE A 73 -16.43 -15.34 35.62
CA PHE A 73 -16.65 -13.98 35.18
C PHE A 73 -17.30 -13.88 33.77
N GLY A 74 -17.52 -15.03 33.10
CA GLY A 74 -18.17 -15.06 31.77
C GLY A 74 -19.60 -14.52 31.86
N GLY A 75 -19.96 -13.65 30.94
CA GLY A 75 -21.25 -12.93 30.93
C GLY A 75 -21.27 -11.69 31.84
N GLY A 76 -20.41 -11.60 32.85
CA GLY A 76 -20.29 -10.42 33.72
C GLY A 76 -19.20 -9.45 33.31
N ALA A 77 -18.02 -9.96 32.96
CA ALA A 77 -16.89 -9.15 32.57
C ALA A 77 -16.81 -8.91 31.03
N GLN A 78 -16.33 -7.75 30.64
CA GLN A 78 -16.00 -7.50 29.23
C GLN A 78 -14.84 -8.38 28.77
N ASN A 79 -14.98 -8.98 27.60
CA ASN A 79 -13.92 -9.75 26.96
C ASN A 79 -13.29 -8.90 25.85
N PRO A 80 -12.00 -8.48 25.99
CA PRO A 80 -11.33 -7.61 25.03
C PRO A 80 -11.27 -8.22 23.63
N ILE A 81 -11.17 -9.55 23.51
CA ILE A 81 -11.17 -10.23 22.20
C ILE A 81 -12.54 -10.03 21.52
N ARG A 82 -13.64 -10.21 22.25
CA ARG A 82 -14.99 -9.98 21.71
C ARG A 82 -15.21 -8.51 21.32
N VAL A 83 -14.71 -7.58 22.12
CA VAL A 83 -14.79 -6.14 21.81
C VAL A 83 -13.99 -5.83 20.55
N LEU A 84 -12.74 -6.26 20.51
CA LEU A 84 -11.83 -6.03 19.38
C LEU A 84 -12.40 -6.63 18.07
N THR A 85 -12.82 -7.89 18.08
CA THR A 85 -13.36 -8.56 16.89
C THR A 85 -14.62 -7.89 16.34
N ARG A 86 -15.50 -7.36 17.22
CA ARG A 86 -16.67 -6.59 16.79
C ARG A 86 -16.29 -5.26 16.13
N ILE A 87 -15.27 -4.58 16.66
CA ILE A 87 -14.76 -3.33 16.08
C ILE A 87 -14.14 -3.61 14.71
N LEU A 88 -13.26 -4.60 14.62
CA LEU A 88 -12.58 -4.98 13.38
C LEU A 88 -13.57 -5.52 12.32
N GLY A 89 -14.51 -6.36 12.71
CA GLY A 89 -15.53 -6.90 11.81
C GLY A 89 -16.48 -5.84 11.25
N GLY A 90 -16.54 -4.66 11.87
CA GLY A 90 -17.30 -3.53 11.36
C GLY A 90 -16.51 -2.56 10.48
N LEU A 91 -15.22 -2.81 10.20
CA LEU A 91 -14.39 -1.93 9.35
C LEU A 91 -14.81 -1.93 7.89
N HIS A 92 -15.47 -2.99 7.42
CA HIS A 92 -15.99 -3.10 6.07
C HIS A 92 -17.49 -3.38 6.10
N ASP A 93 -18.21 -2.87 5.13
CA ASP A 93 -19.59 -3.27 4.86
C ASP A 93 -19.66 -4.48 3.92
N ASP A 94 -20.88 -4.97 3.65
CA ASP A 94 -21.13 -6.12 2.77
C ASP A 94 -20.73 -5.85 1.30
N ASN A 95 -20.49 -4.60 0.91
CA ASN A 95 -20.06 -4.19 -0.42
C ASN A 95 -18.54 -3.98 -0.52
N GLY A 96 -17.80 -4.20 0.56
CA GLY A 96 -16.36 -4.03 0.61
C GLY A 96 -15.91 -2.59 0.86
N HIS A 97 -16.83 -1.65 1.15
CA HIS A 97 -16.47 -0.28 1.50
C HIS A 97 -16.02 -0.19 2.96
N ILE A 98 -15.03 0.67 3.19
CA ILE A 98 -14.53 0.95 4.54
C ILE A 98 -15.51 1.90 5.25
N THR A 99 -15.94 1.52 6.45
CA THR A 99 -17.01 2.20 7.20
C THR A 99 -16.53 3.31 8.12
N ILE A 100 -15.22 3.58 8.16
CA ILE A 100 -14.63 4.63 9.00
C ILE A 100 -15.13 6.00 8.49
N PRO A 101 -15.78 6.83 9.31
CA PRO A 101 -16.26 8.15 8.89
C PRO A 101 -15.13 9.02 8.35
N GLY A 102 -15.34 9.67 7.19
CA GLY A 102 -14.35 10.52 6.55
C GLY A 102 -13.22 9.77 5.83
N PHE A 103 -13.26 8.43 5.80
CA PHE A 103 -12.19 7.63 5.16
C PHE A 103 -12.03 7.95 3.67
N TYR A 104 -13.12 8.22 2.98
CA TYR A 104 -13.11 8.52 1.54
C TYR A 104 -13.01 10.02 1.21
N ASP A 105 -12.82 10.89 2.23
CA ASP A 105 -12.70 12.32 1.99
C ASP A 105 -11.46 12.62 1.14
N GLY A 106 -11.68 13.31 0.02
CA GLY A 106 -10.63 13.64 -0.94
C GLY A 106 -10.30 12.55 -1.97
N VAL A 107 -10.86 11.34 -1.83
CA VAL A 107 -10.69 10.26 -2.82
C VAL A 107 -11.40 10.62 -4.12
N LYS A 108 -10.67 10.58 -5.22
CA LYS A 108 -11.20 10.89 -6.56
C LYS A 108 -11.34 9.62 -7.39
N ASP A 109 -12.28 9.64 -8.32
CA ASP A 109 -12.34 8.62 -9.36
C ASP A 109 -11.27 8.84 -10.42
N LEU A 110 -10.88 7.76 -11.10
CA LEU A 110 -9.96 7.86 -12.25
C LEU A 110 -10.57 8.72 -13.37
N PRO A 111 -9.74 9.48 -14.10
CA PRO A 111 -10.18 10.12 -15.33
C PRO A 111 -10.82 9.12 -16.29
N PRO A 112 -11.87 9.50 -17.04
CA PRO A 112 -12.62 8.56 -17.87
C PRO A 112 -11.79 7.85 -18.95
N ASP A 113 -10.80 8.52 -19.51
CA ASP A 113 -9.87 7.98 -20.51
C ASP A 113 -8.93 6.92 -19.89
N ILE A 114 -8.44 7.17 -18.68
CA ILE A 114 -7.63 6.23 -17.94
C ILE A 114 -8.46 5.01 -17.51
N LEU A 115 -9.66 5.23 -17.01
CA LEU A 115 -10.57 4.13 -16.68
C LEU A 115 -10.89 3.28 -17.91
N ALA A 116 -11.08 3.90 -19.09
CA ALA A 116 -11.30 3.19 -20.35
C ALA A 116 -10.07 2.36 -20.76
N GLN A 117 -8.86 2.90 -20.60
CA GLN A 117 -7.62 2.15 -20.81
C GLN A 117 -7.52 0.96 -19.84
N TRP A 118 -7.78 1.17 -18.55
CA TRP A 118 -7.69 0.12 -17.54
C TRP A 118 -8.73 -0.99 -17.76
N LYS A 119 -9.92 -0.67 -18.25
CA LYS A 119 -10.91 -1.69 -18.65
C LYS A 119 -10.38 -2.61 -19.76
N GLN A 120 -9.57 -2.08 -20.68
CA GLN A 120 -9.00 -2.89 -21.77
C GLN A 120 -7.87 -3.82 -21.30
N LEU A 121 -7.24 -3.53 -20.15
CA LEU A 121 -6.22 -4.39 -19.56
C LEU A 121 -6.79 -5.72 -19.05
N ASN A 122 -8.11 -5.78 -18.83
CA ASN A 122 -8.86 -6.99 -18.51
C ASN A 122 -8.24 -7.81 -17.37
N LEU A 123 -7.87 -7.14 -16.26
CA LEU A 123 -7.44 -7.85 -15.05
C LEU A 123 -8.63 -8.60 -14.46
N THR A 124 -8.62 -9.91 -14.57
CA THR A 124 -9.72 -10.76 -14.10
C THR A 124 -9.36 -11.51 -12.83
N PRO A 125 -10.35 -11.97 -12.03
CA PRO A 125 -10.11 -12.86 -10.91
C PRO A 125 -9.32 -14.12 -11.29
N GLU A 126 -9.52 -14.67 -12.48
CA GLU A 126 -8.80 -15.83 -12.98
C GLU A 126 -7.31 -15.54 -13.18
N SER A 127 -6.97 -14.36 -13.71
CA SER A 127 -5.56 -14.01 -13.94
C SER A 127 -4.85 -13.57 -12.67
N PHE A 128 -5.53 -12.89 -11.76
CA PHE A 128 -4.92 -12.26 -10.58
C PHE A 128 -5.07 -13.07 -9.29
N LEU A 129 -6.25 -13.63 -9.03
CA LEU A 129 -6.54 -14.34 -7.77
C LEU A 129 -6.35 -15.84 -7.84
N LYS A 130 -6.61 -16.46 -8.99
CA LYS A 130 -6.50 -17.92 -9.12
C LYS A 130 -5.09 -18.47 -8.84
N PRO A 131 -3.99 -17.80 -9.23
CA PRO A 131 -2.64 -18.25 -8.89
C PRO A 131 -2.36 -18.37 -7.39
N ILE A 132 -3.08 -17.59 -6.57
CA ILE A 132 -3.00 -17.61 -5.10
C ILE A 132 -4.15 -18.41 -4.44
N GLY A 133 -4.90 -19.20 -5.24
CA GLY A 133 -5.96 -20.08 -4.73
C GLY A 133 -7.29 -19.39 -4.41
N LEU A 134 -7.50 -18.16 -4.87
CA LEU A 134 -8.73 -17.38 -4.65
C LEU A 134 -9.51 -17.20 -5.97
N SER A 135 -10.78 -16.82 -5.87
CA SER A 135 -11.64 -16.63 -7.04
C SER A 135 -12.56 -15.41 -6.98
N VAL A 136 -12.69 -14.80 -5.80
CA VAL A 136 -13.63 -13.69 -5.58
C VAL A 136 -12.86 -12.49 -5.03
N PRO A 137 -12.95 -11.33 -5.70
CA PRO A 137 -12.38 -10.08 -5.17
C PRO A 137 -13.04 -9.68 -3.85
N ALA A 138 -12.24 -9.15 -2.93
CA ALA A 138 -12.69 -8.75 -1.59
C ALA A 138 -12.90 -7.22 -1.44
N GLY A 139 -12.51 -6.42 -2.41
CA GLY A 139 -12.64 -4.97 -2.38
C GLY A 139 -14.03 -4.45 -2.75
N GLU A 140 -14.12 -3.16 -3.03
CA GLU A 140 -15.36 -2.46 -3.39
C GLU A 140 -16.02 -3.09 -4.61
N LYS A 141 -17.24 -3.65 -4.45
CA LYS A 141 -17.94 -4.43 -5.49
C LYS A 141 -18.34 -3.62 -6.72
N ASP A 142 -18.45 -2.31 -6.59
CA ASP A 142 -18.76 -1.37 -7.67
C ASP A 142 -17.52 -0.94 -8.48
N ARG A 143 -16.34 -1.48 -8.17
CA ARG A 143 -15.06 -1.13 -8.80
C ARG A 143 -14.45 -2.31 -9.55
N LEU A 144 -13.72 -2.00 -10.61
CA LEU A 144 -12.93 -3.01 -11.32
C LEU A 144 -11.83 -3.57 -10.39
N LEU A 145 -11.46 -4.83 -10.58
CA LEU A 145 -10.39 -5.43 -9.78
C LEU A 145 -9.10 -4.61 -9.85
N ILE A 146 -8.72 -4.10 -11.02
CA ILE A 146 -7.56 -3.25 -11.17
C ILE A 146 -7.68 -1.93 -10.37
N GLU A 147 -8.88 -1.35 -10.25
CA GLU A 147 -9.10 -0.19 -9.38
C GLU A 147 -8.91 -0.58 -7.91
N GLN A 148 -9.51 -1.69 -7.47
CA GLN A 148 -9.42 -2.17 -6.08
C GLN A 148 -7.98 -2.33 -5.61
N VAL A 149 -7.10 -2.85 -6.48
CA VAL A 149 -5.71 -3.12 -6.11
C VAL A 149 -4.73 -1.96 -6.35
N SER A 150 -5.12 -0.93 -7.13
CA SER A 150 -4.20 0.13 -7.56
C SER A 150 -4.63 1.55 -7.25
N SER A 151 -5.93 1.89 -7.37
CA SER A 151 -6.44 3.27 -7.26
C SER A 151 -7.49 3.47 -6.19
N ARG A 152 -7.89 2.40 -5.48
CA ARG A 152 -8.80 2.51 -4.34
C ARG A 152 -8.05 2.31 -3.03
N PRO A 153 -8.46 3.00 -1.95
CA PRO A 153 -7.86 2.78 -0.65
C PRO A 153 -8.31 1.45 -0.06
N THR A 154 -7.48 0.83 0.79
CA THR A 154 -7.79 -0.44 1.46
C THR A 154 -7.53 -0.36 2.96
N CYS A 155 -8.15 -1.29 3.70
CA CYS A 155 -7.93 -1.51 5.11
C CYS A 155 -7.73 -3.01 5.34
N ASP A 156 -6.58 -3.38 5.91
CA ASP A 156 -6.23 -4.78 6.14
C ASP A 156 -5.85 -5.01 7.61
N ILE A 157 -6.31 -6.13 8.16
CA ILE A 157 -5.96 -6.58 9.50
C ILE A 157 -4.76 -7.51 9.36
N ASN A 158 -3.58 -7.03 9.77
CA ASN A 158 -2.30 -7.73 9.58
C ASN A 158 -1.95 -8.70 10.71
N GLY A 159 -2.59 -8.55 11.87
CA GLY A 159 -2.37 -9.44 13.00
C GLY A 159 -3.35 -9.20 14.12
N ILE A 160 -3.68 -10.27 14.84
CA ILE A 160 -4.53 -10.23 16.05
C ILE A 160 -3.84 -11.05 17.11
N VAL A 161 -3.73 -10.49 18.31
CA VAL A 161 -3.16 -11.17 19.49
C VAL A 161 -4.13 -11.04 20.66
N GLY A 162 -4.40 -12.15 21.32
CA GLY A 162 -5.24 -12.15 22.52
C GLY A 162 -5.64 -13.55 22.96
N GLY A 163 -5.84 -13.74 24.27
CA GLY A 163 -6.23 -15.01 24.85
C GLY A 163 -5.11 -16.04 24.94
N TYR A 164 -5.49 -17.28 25.09
CA TYR A 164 -4.57 -18.40 25.22
C TYR A 164 -4.29 -19.01 23.84
N THR A 165 -3.03 -19.08 23.49
CA THR A 165 -2.54 -19.59 22.20
C THR A 165 -1.65 -20.84 22.35
N GLY A 166 -1.50 -21.37 23.57
CA GLY A 166 -0.76 -22.60 23.83
C GLY A 166 -1.55 -23.86 23.46
N GLU A 167 -0.93 -25.03 23.61
CA GLU A 167 -1.55 -26.33 23.37
C GLU A 167 -2.69 -26.59 24.39
N GLY A 168 -3.77 -27.22 23.94
CA GLY A 168 -4.95 -27.53 24.76
C GLY A 168 -5.90 -26.35 24.91
N SER A 169 -6.74 -26.42 25.95
CA SER A 169 -7.74 -25.40 26.27
C SER A 169 -7.46 -24.71 27.61
N LYS A 170 -7.80 -23.43 27.72
CA LYS A 170 -7.74 -22.67 28.98
C LYS A 170 -9.03 -21.87 29.16
N THR A 171 -9.66 -22.01 30.33
CA THR A 171 -10.90 -21.28 30.69
C THR A 171 -10.56 -19.85 31.10
N VAL A 172 -10.14 -19.00 30.16
CA VAL A 172 -9.65 -17.66 30.44
C VAL A 172 -10.44 -16.59 29.65
N ILE A 173 -10.66 -15.45 30.29
CA ILE A 173 -10.93 -14.17 29.62
C ILE A 173 -9.66 -13.35 29.78
N ALA A 174 -8.99 -13.03 28.66
CA ALA A 174 -7.78 -12.24 28.70
C ALA A 174 -8.03 -10.82 29.19
N ALA A 175 -7.04 -10.22 29.85
CA ALA A 175 -7.11 -8.83 30.32
C ALA A 175 -7.04 -7.84 29.12
N GLU A 176 -6.36 -8.22 28.05
CA GLU A 176 -6.15 -7.40 26.86
C GLU A 176 -6.19 -8.22 25.56
N ALA A 177 -6.42 -7.51 24.45
CA ALA A 177 -6.27 -8.04 23.11
C ALA A 177 -5.81 -6.91 22.19
N SER A 178 -4.98 -7.21 21.18
CA SER A 178 -4.49 -6.20 20.23
C SER A 178 -4.65 -6.64 18.79
N ALA A 179 -4.68 -5.65 17.89
CA ALA A 179 -4.63 -5.87 16.44
C ALA A 179 -3.73 -4.84 15.77
N LYS A 180 -3.02 -5.31 14.76
CA LYS A 180 -2.29 -4.47 13.80
C LYS A 180 -3.15 -4.27 12.58
N VAL A 181 -3.32 -3.01 12.18
CA VAL A 181 -4.16 -2.62 11.04
C VAL A 181 -3.36 -1.71 10.12
N SER A 182 -3.43 -1.98 8.83
CA SER A 182 -2.82 -1.12 7.82
C SER A 182 -3.87 -0.59 6.85
N PHE A 183 -3.61 0.63 6.38
CA PHE A 183 -4.42 1.29 5.36
C PHE A 183 -3.52 1.60 4.18
N ARG A 184 -3.93 1.22 2.97
CA ARG A 184 -3.35 1.77 1.76
C ARG A 184 -4.17 2.98 1.36
N LEU A 185 -3.50 4.10 1.16
CA LEU A 185 -4.11 5.38 0.86
C LEU A 185 -3.96 5.73 -0.62
N VAL A 186 -4.86 6.58 -1.11
CA VAL A 186 -4.78 7.13 -2.47
C VAL A 186 -4.64 8.65 -2.43
N GLU A 187 -4.37 9.26 -3.57
CA GLU A 187 -4.26 10.72 -3.68
C GLU A 187 -5.47 11.42 -3.06
N GLY A 188 -5.21 12.50 -2.32
CA GLY A 188 -6.22 13.28 -1.62
C GLY A 188 -6.45 12.85 -0.17
N GLN A 189 -5.95 11.68 0.25
CA GLN A 189 -6.01 11.24 1.64
C GLN A 189 -4.77 11.68 2.42
N ASP A 190 -5.00 12.20 3.61
CA ASP A 190 -3.96 12.59 4.56
C ASP A 190 -3.74 11.46 5.58
N PRO A 191 -2.52 10.90 5.70
CA PRO A 191 -2.22 9.80 6.61
C PRO A 191 -2.63 10.07 8.06
N GLU A 192 -2.38 11.27 8.57
CA GLU A 192 -2.69 11.60 9.96
C GLU A 192 -4.20 11.76 10.19
N LYS A 193 -4.94 12.27 9.20
CA LYS A 193 -6.41 12.31 9.27
C LYS A 193 -7.00 10.91 9.28
N ILE A 194 -6.48 9.99 8.45
CA ILE A 194 -6.94 8.61 8.42
C ILE A 194 -6.62 7.89 9.73
N ARG A 195 -5.41 8.07 10.27
CA ARG A 195 -5.02 7.54 11.59
C ARG A 195 -5.97 8.02 12.68
N LYS A 196 -6.23 9.32 12.70
CA LYS A 196 -7.17 9.91 13.66
C LYS A 196 -8.58 9.34 13.48
N ALA A 197 -9.09 9.26 12.27
CA ALA A 197 -10.42 8.73 11.98
C ALA A 197 -10.56 7.26 12.43
N PHE A 198 -9.54 6.43 12.22
CA PHE A 198 -9.51 5.07 12.73
C PHE A 198 -9.56 5.02 14.27
N ARG A 199 -8.76 5.83 14.95
CA ARG A 199 -8.73 5.90 16.41
C ARG A 199 -10.06 6.39 16.99
N ASP A 200 -10.65 7.37 16.39
CA ASP A 200 -11.99 7.88 16.74
C ASP A 200 -13.06 6.78 16.53
N TYR A 201 -12.98 6.05 15.39
CA TYR A 201 -13.87 4.93 15.08
C TYR A 201 -13.81 3.83 16.14
N VAL A 202 -12.61 3.44 16.57
CA VAL A 202 -12.38 2.47 17.64
C VAL A 202 -12.94 2.99 18.97
N THR A 203 -12.55 4.20 19.35
CA THR A 203 -12.90 4.81 20.64
C THR A 203 -14.41 4.94 20.82
N ALA A 204 -15.12 5.33 19.77
CA ALA A 204 -16.58 5.48 19.78
C ALA A 204 -17.34 4.15 19.97
N ARG A 205 -16.66 3.00 19.79
CA ARG A 205 -17.25 1.65 19.91
C ARG A 205 -16.84 0.89 21.17
N LEU A 206 -16.05 1.53 22.03
CA LEU A 206 -15.61 0.92 23.28
C LEU A 206 -16.75 0.88 24.31
N PRO A 207 -16.97 -0.26 24.99
CA PRO A 207 -17.76 -0.29 26.21
C PRO A 207 -17.14 0.57 27.32
N ALA A 208 -17.96 1.00 28.28
CA ALA A 208 -17.54 1.90 29.36
C ALA A 208 -16.32 1.40 30.17
N ASP A 209 -16.20 0.07 30.35
CA ASP A 209 -15.12 -0.54 31.14
C ASP A 209 -13.88 -0.92 30.30
N CYS A 210 -13.85 -0.54 29.01
CA CYS A 210 -12.73 -0.83 28.14
C CYS A 210 -11.96 0.44 27.79
N LYS A 211 -10.65 0.30 27.61
CA LYS A 211 -9.76 1.37 27.13
C LYS A 211 -9.02 0.90 25.88
N ALA A 212 -8.80 1.80 24.96
CA ALA A 212 -7.89 1.58 23.83
C ALA A 212 -6.57 2.31 24.07
N GLU A 213 -5.48 1.62 23.78
CA GLU A 213 -4.15 2.21 23.61
C GLU A 213 -3.78 2.06 22.14
N PHE A 214 -3.15 3.08 21.57
CA PHE A 214 -2.72 3.07 20.17
C PHE A 214 -1.21 3.22 20.07
N ILE A 215 -0.61 2.49 19.16
CA ILE A 215 0.83 2.53 18.90
C ILE A 215 1.01 2.92 17.43
N ASP A 216 1.64 4.07 17.21
CA ASP A 216 2.01 4.52 15.88
C ASP A 216 3.15 3.66 15.34
N HIS A 217 3.02 3.24 14.09
CA HIS A 217 4.13 2.62 13.39
C HIS A 217 4.63 3.55 12.30
N SER A 218 4.14 3.42 11.07
CA SER A 218 4.58 4.24 9.95
C SER A 218 3.41 4.87 9.20
N GLY A 219 3.72 5.91 8.43
CA GLY A 219 2.76 6.55 7.55
C GLY A 219 3.50 7.30 6.43
N ALA A 220 2.98 7.18 5.21
CA ALA A 220 3.45 7.93 4.05
C ALA A 220 2.27 8.31 3.16
N PRO A 221 2.24 9.51 2.58
CA PRO A 221 1.18 9.90 1.67
C PRO A 221 1.25 9.12 0.35
N ALA A 222 0.12 9.02 -0.32
CA ALA A 222 0.07 8.54 -1.69
C ALA A 222 0.70 9.56 -2.65
N ILE A 223 1.11 9.07 -3.81
CA ILE A 223 1.64 9.89 -4.90
C ILE A 223 0.84 9.61 -6.15
N ALA A 224 0.45 10.67 -6.85
CA ALA A 224 -0.04 10.60 -8.21
C ALA A 224 0.72 11.61 -9.07
N LEU A 225 1.08 11.19 -10.26
CA LEU A 225 1.72 12.04 -11.27
C LEU A 225 0.64 12.69 -12.15
N ASP A 226 0.93 13.88 -12.62
CA ASP A 226 0.12 14.46 -13.68
C ASP A 226 0.31 13.64 -14.97
N TRP A 227 -0.76 13.02 -15.43
CA TRP A 227 -0.78 12.18 -16.64
C TRP A 227 -0.33 12.93 -17.90
N ASN A 228 -0.40 14.26 -17.90
CA ASN A 228 -0.07 15.13 -19.02
C ASN A 228 1.35 15.72 -18.97
N MET A 229 2.14 15.35 -17.96
CA MET A 229 3.49 15.89 -17.85
C MET A 229 4.36 15.47 -19.05
N LYS A 230 5.12 16.42 -19.61
CA LYS A 230 5.95 16.19 -20.82
C LYS A 230 6.93 15.01 -20.71
N PRO A 231 7.66 14.83 -19.57
CA PRO A 231 8.56 13.67 -19.39
C PRO A 231 7.83 12.33 -19.53
N LEU A 232 6.58 12.24 -19.06
CA LEU A 232 5.79 11.02 -19.15
C LEU A 232 5.51 10.63 -20.61
N ALA A 233 5.09 11.59 -21.42
CA ALA A 233 4.84 11.37 -22.85
C ALA A 233 6.11 10.98 -23.62
N ALA A 234 7.26 11.57 -23.29
CA ALA A 234 8.54 11.23 -23.90
C ALA A 234 8.99 9.81 -23.51
N ALA A 235 8.90 9.47 -22.25
CA ALA A 235 9.20 8.13 -21.73
C ALA A 235 8.30 7.06 -22.37
N ARG A 236 6.98 7.33 -22.48
CA ARG A 236 6.01 6.43 -23.11
C ARG A 236 6.38 6.09 -24.54
N ARG A 237 6.77 7.10 -25.36
CA ARG A 237 7.25 6.86 -26.73
C ARG A 237 8.51 6.01 -26.76
N ALA A 238 9.52 6.36 -25.96
CA ALA A 238 10.79 5.64 -25.89
C ALA A 238 10.62 4.16 -25.51
N LEU A 239 9.74 3.87 -24.55
CA LEU A 239 9.37 2.51 -24.16
C LEU A 239 8.64 1.77 -25.29
N THR A 240 7.68 2.42 -25.93
CA THR A 240 6.92 1.85 -27.05
C THR A 240 7.85 1.45 -28.20
N ASP A 241 8.81 2.31 -28.54
CA ASP A 241 9.80 2.05 -29.60
C ASP A 241 10.73 0.88 -29.27
N GLU A 242 11.16 0.75 -28.01
CA GLU A 242 12.04 -0.36 -27.61
C GLU A 242 11.30 -1.69 -27.53
N TRP A 243 10.06 -1.67 -27.05
CA TRP A 243 9.32 -2.92 -26.80
C TRP A 243 8.45 -3.35 -27.97
N GLY A 244 8.15 -2.45 -28.92
CA GLY A 244 7.24 -2.72 -30.03
C GLY A 244 5.78 -2.89 -29.62
N LYS A 245 5.46 -2.48 -28.40
CA LYS A 245 4.10 -2.42 -27.84
C LYS A 245 3.92 -1.11 -27.11
N GLU A 246 2.72 -0.57 -27.17
CA GLU A 246 2.40 0.68 -26.49
C GLU A 246 2.62 0.55 -24.98
N ALA A 247 3.40 1.48 -24.42
CA ALA A 247 3.62 1.54 -22.98
C ALA A 247 2.36 2.02 -22.27
N LEU A 248 2.00 1.29 -21.22
CA LEU A 248 0.79 1.56 -20.44
C LEU A 248 1.07 2.56 -19.31
N LEU A 249 0.04 3.32 -18.95
CA LEU A 249 0.03 4.12 -17.73
C LEU A 249 -0.79 3.38 -16.69
N ILE A 250 -0.14 2.95 -15.61
CA ILE A 250 -0.77 2.12 -14.58
C ILE A 250 -0.57 2.71 -13.19
N GLY A 251 -1.45 2.35 -12.26
CA GLY A 251 -1.23 2.57 -10.83
C GLY A 251 -0.55 1.36 -10.21
N SER A 252 0.20 1.59 -9.14
CA SER A 252 0.74 0.51 -8.30
C SER A 252 0.06 0.48 -6.95
N GLY A 253 -0.28 -0.74 -6.52
CA GLY A 253 -0.76 -0.99 -5.16
C GLY A 253 0.33 -0.88 -4.09
N ALA A 254 1.61 -0.91 -4.50
CA ALA A 254 2.76 -0.77 -3.62
C ALA A 254 3.03 0.68 -3.21
N SER A 255 3.89 0.85 -2.21
CA SER A 255 4.35 2.15 -1.73
C SER A 255 5.87 2.22 -1.85
N ILE A 256 6.39 3.36 -2.32
CA ILE A 256 7.82 3.69 -2.32
C ILE A 256 7.95 5.01 -1.56
N PRO A 257 8.11 4.99 -0.23
CA PRO A 257 8.00 6.18 0.62
C PRO A 257 8.91 7.33 0.21
N ILE A 258 10.15 7.04 -0.22
CA ILE A 258 11.14 8.03 -0.62
C ILE A 258 10.66 8.92 -1.78
N VAL A 259 9.77 8.43 -2.64
CA VAL A 259 9.21 9.21 -3.76
C VAL A 259 8.37 10.39 -3.24
N ALA A 260 7.64 10.19 -2.14
CA ALA A 260 6.93 11.28 -1.46
C ALA A 260 7.91 12.30 -0.88
N ASP A 261 9.04 11.84 -0.36
CA ASP A 261 10.07 12.70 0.20
C ASP A 261 10.79 13.52 -0.89
N PHE A 262 11.03 12.96 -2.06
CA PHE A 262 11.54 13.73 -3.21
C PHE A 262 10.60 14.89 -3.56
N LYS A 263 9.29 14.63 -3.62
CA LYS A 263 8.32 15.70 -3.88
C LYS A 263 8.29 16.74 -2.77
N ARG A 264 8.19 16.30 -1.52
CA ARG A 264 8.05 17.17 -0.36
C ARG A 264 9.33 17.99 -0.08
N THR A 265 10.50 17.34 -0.12
CA THR A 265 11.76 17.93 0.31
C THR A 265 12.48 18.65 -0.83
N LEU A 266 12.51 18.04 -2.02
CA LEU A 266 13.26 18.57 -3.17
C LEU A 266 12.36 19.29 -4.18
N GLY A 267 11.03 19.12 -4.09
CA GLY A 267 10.08 19.64 -5.08
C GLY A 267 10.09 18.87 -6.41
N LEU A 268 10.72 17.68 -6.44
CA LEU A 268 10.88 16.88 -7.65
C LEU A 268 9.69 15.95 -7.86
N ASP A 269 9.14 15.93 -9.07
CA ASP A 269 8.31 14.84 -9.53
C ASP A 269 9.18 13.64 -9.92
N SER A 270 8.65 12.42 -9.76
CA SER A 270 9.39 11.20 -10.04
C SER A 270 8.75 10.44 -11.19
N VAL A 271 9.51 10.11 -12.21
CA VAL A 271 9.09 9.21 -13.29
C VAL A 271 9.45 7.78 -12.89
N LEU A 272 8.44 6.94 -12.71
CA LEU A 272 8.55 5.60 -12.14
C LEU A 272 8.49 4.56 -13.27
N ILE A 273 9.63 3.99 -13.65
CA ILE A 273 9.75 3.03 -14.75
C ILE A 273 10.69 1.92 -14.32
N GLY A 274 10.17 0.73 -14.17
CA GLY A 274 10.93 -0.49 -13.87
C GLY A 274 10.57 -1.63 -14.82
N PHE A 275 11.28 -2.73 -14.70
CA PHE A 275 11.16 -3.87 -15.61
C PHE A 275 11.02 -5.20 -14.84
N GLY A 276 10.62 -5.13 -13.56
CA GLY A 276 10.25 -6.30 -12.76
C GLY A 276 8.97 -6.96 -13.28
N LEU A 277 8.79 -8.22 -12.96
CA LEU A 277 7.63 -9.02 -13.32
C LEU A 277 6.97 -9.58 -12.06
N ASP A 278 5.68 -9.86 -12.12
CA ASP A 278 4.91 -10.37 -10.98
C ASP A 278 5.43 -11.73 -10.47
N ASP A 279 6.09 -12.51 -11.34
CA ASP A 279 6.66 -13.80 -11.01
C ASP A 279 8.14 -13.76 -10.59
N ASP A 280 8.69 -12.57 -10.36
CA ASP A 280 10.07 -12.37 -9.91
C ASP A 280 10.30 -12.79 -8.46
N ASN A 281 9.24 -13.11 -7.71
CA ASN A 281 9.30 -13.49 -6.29
C ASN A 281 10.01 -12.44 -5.41
N ILE A 282 9.75 -11.15 -5.68
CA ILE A 282 10.36 -10.03 -4.95
C ILE A 282 10.15 -10.22 -3.44
N HIS A 283 11.22 -10.06 -2.66
CA HIS A 283 11.27 -10.28 -1.21
C HIS A 283 11.01 -11.73 -0.78
N SER A 284 11.21 -12.70 -1.66
CA SER A 284 10.97 -14.11 -1.38
C SER A 284 12.16 -14.99 -1.77
N PRO A 285 12.27 -16.22 -1.25
CA PRO A 285 13.26 -17.17 -1.73
C PRO A 285 13.15 -17.41 -3.24
N ASN A 286 14.29 -17.59 -3.90
CA ASN A 286 14.41 -17.76 -5.36
C ASN A 286 13.94 -16.53 -6.15
N GLU A 287 14.13 -15.34 -5.61
CA GLU A 287 13.96 -14.09 -6.34
C GLU A 287 14.77 -14.13 -7.64
N LYS A 288 14.14 -13.73 -8.75
CA LYS A 288 14.76 -13.71 -10.07
C LYS A 288 14.61 -12.34 -10.73
N TYR A 289 15.34 -12.12 -11.80
CA TYR A 289 15.13 -11.02 -12.73
C TYR A 289 15.24 -11.54 -14.16
N ASP A 290 14.28 -11.23 -15.01
CA ASP A 290 14.23 -11.71 -16.38
C ASP A 290 15.34 -11.07 -17.24
N LEU A 291 16.14 -11.88 -17.94
CA LEU A 291 17.25 -11.40 -18.76
C LEU A 291 16.78 -10.54 -19.93
N LYS A 292 15.59 -10.80 -20.49
CA LYS A 292 15.00 -9.96 -21.54
C LYS A 292 14.65 -8.59 -20.96
N SER A 293 14.03 -8.55 -19.78
CA SER A 293 13.73 -7.33 -19.03
C SER A 293 14.99 -6.54 -18.73
N TYR A 294 16.07 -7.21 -18.29
CA TYR A 294 17.35 -6.59 -18.04
C TYR A 294 17.94 -5.91 -19.30
N HIS A 295 18.07 -6.66 -20.39
CA HIS A 295 18.67 -6.12 -21.62
C HIS A 295 17.82 -5.04 -22.28
N LYS A 296 16.51 -5.24 -22.35
CA LYS A 296 15.58 -4.22 -22.89
C LYS A 296 15.49 -3.02 -21.95
N GLY A 297 15.53 -3.23 -20.64
CA GLY A 297 15.53 -2.16 -19.64
C GLY A 297 16.70 -1.21 -19.81
N ILE A 298 17.92 -1.71 -20.01
CA ILE A 298 19.11 -0.90 -20.30
C ILE A 298 18.87 -0.01 -21.55
N ARG A 299 18.38 -0.62 -22.63
CA ARG A 299 18.12 0.15 -23.86
C ARG A 299 16.97 1.13 -23.72
N SER A 300 15.93 0.75 -22.96
CA SER A 300 14.81 1.65 -22.64
C SER A 300 15.29 2.90 -21.91
N TRP A 301 16.13 2.74 -20.89
CA TRP A 301 16.68 3.86 -20.15
C TRP A 301 17.58 4.75 -21.03
N ALA A 302 18.40 4.18 -21.90
CA ALA A 302 19.19 4.98 -22.85
C ALA A 302 18.30 5.81 -23.76
N ARG A 303 17.21 5.25 -24.29
CA ARG A 303 16.24 5.96 -25.14
C ARG A 303 15.46 7.05 -24.36
N ILE A 304 15.05 6.75 -23.14
CA ILE A 304 14.32 7.68 -22.26
C ILE A 304 15.20 8.90 -21.97
N LEU A 305 16.46 8.69 -21.57
CA LEU A 305 17.39 9.76 -21.27
C LEU A 305 17.67 10.64 -22.51
N ALA A 306 17.81 10.04 -23.70
CA ALA A 306 17.92 10.77 -24.96
C ALA A 306 16.66 11.61 -25.22
N ALA A 307 15.46 11.00 -25.11
CA ALA A 307 14.20 11.71 -25.33
C ALA A 307 13.98 12.88 -24.33
N PHE A 308 14.49 12.79 -23.11
CA PHE A 308 14.45 13.89 -22.16
C PHE A 308 15.40 15.03 -22.49
N ALA A 309 16.58 14.73 -23.06
CA ALA A 309 17.51 15.75 -23.53
C ALA A 309 16.93 16.56 -24.68
N ASP A 310 16.16 15.93 -25.56
CA ASP A 310 15.52 16.55 -26.72
C ASP A 310 14.24 17.33 -26.39
N ALA A 311 13.66 17.08 -25.21
CA ALA A 311 12.39 17.71 -24.80
C ALA A 311 12.56 19.04 -24.02
N LYS A 312 13.79 19.55 -23.90
CA LYS A 312 14.13 20.82 -23.23
C LYS A 312 13.79 22.05 -24.05
#